data_e1538a3989e6022b0a4630068f0ba1b8
#
_entry.id   e1538a3989e6022b0a4630068f0ba1b8
#
_cell.length_a   1.000
_cell.length_b   1.000
_cell.length_c   1.000
_cell.angle_alpha   90.00
_cell.angle_beta   90.00
_cell.angle_gamma   90.00
#
_symmetry.space_group_name_H-M   'P 1'
#
loop_
_entity.id
_entity.type
_entity.pdbx_description
1 polymer ?
#
loop_
_entity_poly.entity_id
_entity_poly.type
_entity_poly.pdbx_seq_one_letter_code
_entity_poly.pdbx_strand_id
1 'polypeptide(L)'
;MDSARLPSAPRERRPLLAALAVLLIVGGALLAGLLAIQMDKRVQMLAAADTIRAGQTIAKEDLVSASVSSDLRTLIPADQIDQVIGRTARVEVAKGQLLDASQIATAPVPGGDQQVVGVSVASGRFPAGGLGAGDMVDVVDVGNQSVSIEGAQVLKAAPSSGTQDDWTSGAVISLVVKRSDAAKLASASANGTIAVVQTATNQPIKES
;
A
#
# COMPACT_ATOMS: atom_id res chain seq x y z
N MET A 1 -15.58 -38.55 82.92
CA MET A 1 -14.61 -38.13 81.88
C MET A 1 -15.02 -36.76 81.41
N ASP A 2 -14.40 -35.75 81.98
CA ASP A 2 -14.72 -34.34 81.69
C ASP A 2 -13.97 -33.85 80.48
N SER A 3 -14.74 -33.50 79.44
CA SER A 3 -14.13 -32.98 78.20
C SER A 3 -13.88 -31.47 78.40
N ALA A 4 -12.62 -31.13 78.66
CA ALA A 4 -12.14 -29.77 78.76
C ALA A 4 -12.34 -29.03 77.39
N ARG A 5 -13.34 -28.15 77.32
CA ARG A 5 -13.50 -27.21 76.20
C ARG A 5 -12.38 -26.16 76.23
N LEU A 6 -11.52 -26.16 75.24
CA LEU A 6 -10.53 -25.12 75.05
C LEU A 6 -11.22 -23.78 74.81
N PRO A 7 -10.79 -22.68 75.49
CA PRO A 7 -11.36 -21.38 75.28
C PRO A 7 -10.94 -20.86 73.86
N SER A 8 -11.95 -20.40 73.12
CA SER A 8 -11.77 -19.76 71.82
C SER A 8 -11.01 -18.47 71.98
N ALA A 9 -9.90 -18.32 71.23
CA ALA A 9 -9.08 -17.09 71.25
C ALA A 9 -9.92 -15.85 70.87
N PRO A 10 -9.80 -14.75 71.61
CA PRO A 10 -10.52 -13.51 71.30
C PRO A 10 -10.10 -12.99 69.92
N ARG A 11 -11.06 -12.88 69.02
CA ARG A 11 -10.88 -12.32 67.68
C ARG A 11 -10.71 -10.82 67.80
N GLU A 12 -9.45 -10.34 67.92
CA GLU A 12 -9.16 -8.92 67.89
C GLU A 12 -9.61 -8.33 66.53
N ARG A 13 -10.69 -7.58 66.56
CA ARG A 13 -11.15 -6.82 65.38
C ARG A 13 -10.25 -5.59 65.25
N ARG A 14 -9.36 -5.60 64.25
CA ARG A 14 -8.48 -4.47 63.90
C ARG A 14 -9.11 -3.69 62.76
N PRO A 15 -10.05 -2.76 63.02
CA PRO A 15 -10.80 -2.08 61.97
C PRO A 15 -9.92 -1.22 61.07
N LEU A 16 -8.81 -0.69 61.60
CA LEU A 16 -7.82 0.05 60.82
C LEU A 16 -7.14 -0.80 59.72
N LEU A 17 -6.78 -2.06 60.05
CA LEU A 17 -6.19 -2.96 59.04
C LEU A 17 -7.20 -3.39 57.98
N ALA A 18 -8.48 -3.56 58.39
CA ALA A 18 -9.56 -3.85 57.45
C ALA A 18 -9.81 -2.67 56.48
N ALA A 19 -9.83 -1.43 57.03
CA ALA A 19 -9.96 -0.22 56.22
C ALA A 19 -8.78 -0.04 55.23
N LEU A 20 -7.55 -0.30 55.71
CA LEU A 20 -6.38 -0.26 54.85
C LEU A 20 -6.43 -1.30 53.75
N ALA A 21 -6.87 -2.53 54.04
CA ALA A 21 -7.03 -3.59 53.01
C ALA A 21 -8.05 -3.22 51.95
N VAL A 22 -9.18 -2.66 52.34
CA VAL A 22 -10.21 -2.18 51.41
C VAL A 22 -9.69 -1.04 50.54
N LEU A 23 -8.96 -0.09 51.12
CA LEU A 23 -8.34 1.02 50.38
C LEU A 23 -7.32 0.51 49.35
N LEU A 24 -6.50 -0.46 49.72
CA LEU A 24 -5.51 -1.08 48.79
C LEU A 24 -6.20 -1.84 47.67
N ILE A 25 -7.30 -2.57 47.96
CA ILE A 25 -8.03 -3.31 46.93
C ILE A 25 -8.70 -2.33 45.95
N VAL A 26 -9.38 -1.33 46.46
CA VAL A 26 -10.06 -0.32 45.62
C VAL A 26 -9.04 0.50 44.82
N GLY A 27 -7.96 0.94 45.47
CA GLY A 27 -6.87 1.68 44.80
C GLY A 27 -6.17 0.83 43.75
N GLY A 28 -5.89 -0.43 44.05
CA GLY A 28 -5.31 -1.36 43.09
C GLY A 28 -6.22 -1.65 41.89
N ALA A 29 -7.53 -1.83 42.16
CA ALA A 29 -8.51 -2.05 41.08
C ALA A 29 -8.67 -0.82 40.18
N LEU A 30 -8.69 0.39 40.75
CA LEU A 30 -8.73 1.64 39.96
C LEU A 30 -7.46 1.84 39.13
N LEU A 31 -6.30 1.57 39.70
CA LEU A 31 -5.03 1.69 39.01
C LEU A 31 -4.93 0.66 37.85
N ALA A 32 -5.31 -0.59 38.11
CA ALA A 32 -5.36 -1.64 37.10
C ALA A 32 -6.36 -1.30 35.98
N GLY A 33 -7.54 -0.77 36.34
CA GLY A 33 -8.54 -0.32 35.37
C GLY A 33 -8.04 0.82 34.47
N LEU A 34 -7.37 1.82 35.06
CA LEU A 34 -6.74 2.91 34.31
C LEU A 34 -5.65 2.43 33.37
N LEU A 35 -4.79 1.53 33.83
CA LEU A 35 -3.74 0.92 33.00
C LEU A 35 -4.35 0.10 31.85
N ALA A 36 -5.40 -0.69 32.11
CA ALA A 36 -6.07 -1.49 31.09
C ALA A 36 -6.68 -0.59 29.98
N ILE A 37 -7.30 0.55 30.34
CA ILE A 37 -7.85 1.51 29.37
C ILE A 37 -6.72 2.18 28.57
N GLN A 38 -5.57 2.45 29.18
CA GLN A 38 -4.42 3.04 28.48
C GLN A 38 -3.71 2.05 27.54
N MET A 39 -3.79 0.76 27.80
CA MET A 39 -3.18 -0.28 26.95
C MET A 39 -4.00 -0.58 25.70
N ASP A 40 -5.30 -0.27 25.66
CA ASP A 40 -6.18 -0.55 24.51
C ASP A 40 -6.31 0.65 23.55
N LYS A 41 -5.17 1.29 23.24
CA LYS A 41 -5.12 2.35 22.22
C LYS A 41 -5.09 1.73 20.83
N ARG A 42 -6.20 1.11 20.44
CA ARG A 42 -6.39 0.69 19.05
C ARG A 42 -6.79 1.88 18.21
N VAL A 43 -6.03 2.15 17.18
CA VAL A 43 -6.33 3.18 16.20
C VAL A 43 -6.87 2.50 14.95
N GLN A 44 -7.92 3.08 14.36
CA GLN A 44 -8.44 2.62 13.07
C GLN A 44 -7.53 3.14 11.97
N MET A 45 -6.88 2.24 11.24
CA MET A 45 -6.01 2.53 10.10
C MET A 45 -6.64 2.02 8.82
N LEU A 46 -6.27 2.62 7.69
CA LEU A 46 -6.69 2.14 6.39
C LEU A 46 -5.88 0.90 6.00
N ALA A 47 -6.58 -0.09 5.46
CA ALA A 47 -5.99 -1.29 4.86
C ALA A 47 -6.62 -1.53 3.48
N ALA A 48 -5.92 -2.25 2.62
CA ALA A 48 -6.44 -2.65 1.33
C ALA A 48 -7.52 -3.75 1.50
N ALA A 49 -8.72 -3.50 1.01
CA ALA A 49 -9.81 -4.48 0.99
C ALA A 49 -9.54 -5.60 -0.01
N ASP A 50 -8.89 -5.25 -1.12
CA ASP A 50 -8.36 -6.18 -2.13
C ASP A 50 -6.98 -5.69 -2.61
N THR A 51 -6.29 -6.45 -3.44
CA THR A 51 -4.98 -6.06 -3.97
C THR A 51 -5.11 -4.82 -4.86
N ILE A 52 -4.42 -3.74 -4.49
CA ILE A 52 -4.33 -2.48 -5.25
C ILE A 52 -3.04 -2.53 -6.06
N ARG A 53 -3.14 -2.49 -7.39
CA ARG A 53 -1.95 -2.55 -8.26
C ARG A 53 -1.24 -1.21 -8.33
N ALA A 54 0.07 -1.24 -8.57
CA ALA A 54 0.82 -0.02 -8.87
C ALA A 54 0.19 0.69 -10.09
N GLY A 55 0.08 2.03 -10.00
CA GLY A 55 -0.59 2.84 -11.03
C GLY A 55 -2.13 2.82 -11.00
N GLN A 56 -2.74 2.03 -10.13
CA GLN A 56 -4.20 2.01 -9.95
C GLN A 56 -4.66 3.26 -9.19
N THR A 57 -5.75 3.87 -9.63
CA THR A 57 -6.45 4.91 -8.86
C THR A 57 -7.24 4.23 -7.74
N ILE A 58 -7.02 4.66 -6.51
CA ILE A 58 -7.63 4.08 -5.32
C ILE A 58 -9.07 4.54 -5.22
N ALA A 59 -10.00 3.61 -5.21
CA ALA A 59 -11.41 3.84 -4.99
C ALA A 59 -11.81 3.53 -3.54
N LYS A 60 -12.99 3.95 -3.13
CA LYS A 60 -13.46 3.73 -1.75
C LYS A 60 -13.63 2.25 -1.43
N GLU A 61 -14.07 1.47 -2.40
CA GLU A 61 -14.25 0.02 -2.31
C GLU A 61 -12.94 -0.76 -2.14
N ASP A 62 -11.81 -0.16 -2.52
CA ASP A 62 -10.48 -0.76 -2.34
C ASP A 62 -9.99 -0.65 -0.89
N LEU A 63 -10.71 0.08 -0.02
CA LEU A 63 -10.27 0.43 1.32
C LEU A 63 -11.17 -0.16 2.40
N VAL A 64 -10.55 -0.60 3.50
CA VAL A 64 -11.22 -1.09 4.71
C VAL A 64 -10.52 -0.55 5.95
N SER A 65 -11.26 -0.36 7.04
CA SER A 65 -10.70 0.02 8.34
C SER A 65 -10.22 -1.21 9.08
N ALA A 66 -9.00 -1.18 9.59
CA ALA A 66 -8.41 -2.20 10.45
C ALA A 66 -8.02 -1.59 11.80
N SER A 67 -8.41 -2.25 12.90
CA SER A 67 -8.02 -1.83 14.26
C SER A 67 -6.63 -2.36 14.56
N VAL A 68 -5.66 -1.47 14.70
CA VAL A 68 -4.28 -1.83 15.00
C VAL A 68 -3.75 -1.08 16.21
N SER A 69 -2.88 -1.73 16.98
CA SER A 69 -2.10 -1.08 18.02
C SER A 69 -0.72 -0.78 17.44
N SER A 70 -0.54 0.44 16.94
CA SER A 70 0.71 0.86 16.31
C SER A 70 0.99 2.33 16.59
N ASP A 71 2.24 2.65 16.88
CA ASP A 71 2.75 4.02 17.00
C ASP A 71 3.36 4.54 15.69
N LEU A 72 3.22 3.80 14.58
CA LEU A 72 3.75 4.19 13.28
C LEU A 72 2.95 5.35 12.68
N ARG A 73 3.59 6.51 12.57
CA ARG A 73 3.00 7.75 12.05
C ARG A 73 2.88 7.78 10.52
N THR A 74 3.48 6.82 9.83
CA THR A 74 3.44 6.70 8.37
C THR A 74 2.16 6.03 7.89
N LEU A 75 1.49 5.27 8.76
CA LEU A 75 0.21 4.64 8.45
C LEU A 75 -0.90 5.68 8.37
N ILE A 76 -1.83 5.47 7.45
CA ILE A 76 -2.92 6.40 7.18
C ILE A 76 -4.13 6.06 8.08
N PRO A 77 -4.57 6.97 8.96
CA PRO A 77 -5.76 6.78 9.78
C PRO A 77 -7.02 6.67 8.93
N ALA A 78 -8.00 5.89 9.41
CA ALA A 78 -9.24 5.65 8.68
C ALA A 78 -10.11 6.92 8.49
N ASP A 79 -9.96 7.92 9.34
CA ASP A 79 -10.63 9.22 9.23
C ASP A 79 -10.07 10.09 8.08
N GLN A 80 -8.90 9.73 7.51
CA GLN A 80 -8.29 10.42 6.39
C GLN A 80 -8.59 9.73 5.03
N ILE A 81 -9.58 8.86 4.97
CA ILE A 81 -9.96 8.13 3.76
C ILE A 81 -10.18 9.05 2.54
N ASP A 82 -10.80 10.21 2.75
CA ASP A 82 -11.08 11.18 1.68
C ASP A 82 -9.82 11.79 1.05
N GLN A 83 -8.68 11.74 1.74
CA GLN A 83 -7.39 12.19 1.20
C GLN A 83 -6.72 11.13 0.32
N VAL A 84 -7.16 9.89 0.43
CA VAL A 84 -6.62 8.72 -0.29
C VAL A 84 -7.43 8.39 -1.53
N ILE A 85 -8.76 8.55 -1.46
CA ILE A 85 -9.65 8.30 -2.60
C ILE A 85 -9.27 9.22 -3.77
N GLY A 86 -9.16 8.63 -4.98
CA GLY A 86 -8.76 9.33 -6.20
C GLY A 86 -7.25 9.51 -6.37
N ARG A 87 -6.45 9.10 -5.38
CA ARG A 87 -4.99 9.07 -5.51
C ARG A 87 -4.54 7.81 -6.23
N THR A 88 -3.30 7.83 -6.73
CA THR A 88 -2.70 6.71 -7.45
C THR A 88 -1.77 5.92 -6.52
N ALA A 89 -1.88 4.61 -6.52
CA ALA A 89 -0.94 3.73 -5.82
C ALA A 89 0.43 3.74 -6.54
N ARG A 90 1.50 4.04 -5.82
CA ARG A 90 2.87 4.07 -6.36
C ARG A 90 3.50 2.69 -6.47
N VAL A 91 3.06 1.79 -5.62
CA VAL A 91 3.49 0.39 -5.54
C VAL A 91 2.27 -0.48 -5.38
N GLU A 92 2.42 -1.77 -5.61
CA GLU A 92 1.37 -2.73 -5.30
C GLU A 92 1.17 -2.84 -3.78
N VAL A 93 -0.10 -2.78 -3.35
CA VAL A 93 -0.51 -2.98 -1.97
C VAL A 93 -1.33 -4.26 -1.91
N ALA A 94 -0.85 -5.25 -1.17
CA ALA A 94 -1.51 -6.55 -1.07
C ALA A 94 -2.81 -6.44 -0.24
N LYS A 95 -3.77 -7.31 -0.53
CA LYS A 95 -5.01 -7.45 0.26
C LYS A 95 -4.71 -7.58 1.75
N GLY A 96 -5.38 -6.79 2.58
CA GLY A 96 -5.22 -6.77 4.04
C GLY A 96 -3.97 -6.02 4.52
N GLN A 97 -3.12 -5.53 3.64
CA GLN A 97 -1.97 -4.70 3.99
C GLN A 97 -2.44 -3.31 4.43
N LEU A 98 -1.83 -2.78 5.51
CA LEU A 98 -2.07 -1.41 5.94
C LEU A 98 -1.47 -0.42 4.94
N LEU A 99 -2.19 0.66 4.68
CA LEU A 99 -1.73 1.71 3.79
C LEU A 99 -0.74 2.63 4.50
N ASP A 100 0.40 2.83 3.84
CA ASP A 100 1.43 3.78 4.23
C ASP A 100 1.42 4.97 3.28
N ALA A 101 1.68 6.17 3.81
CA ALA A 101 1.68 7.40 3.00
C ALA A 101 2.70 7.36 1.85
N SER A 102 3.81 6.62 1.98
CA SER A 102 4.82 6.46 0.93
C SER A 102 4.34 5.62 -0.27
N GLN A 103 3.30 4.80 -0.08
CA GLN A 103 2.72 3.94 -1.12
C GLN A 103 1.74 4.69 -2.03
N ILE A 104 1.36 5.91 -1.66
CA ILE A 104 0.35 6.71 -2.36
C ILE A 104 1.02 7.93 -2.98
N ALA A 105 0.68 8.23 -4.23
CA ALA A 105 1.16 9.41 -4.91
C ALA A 105 0.58 10.68 -4.26
N THR A 106 1.43 11.66 -3.98
CA THR A 106 1.02 12.96 -3.43
C THR A 106 0.52 13.89 -4.52
N ALA A 107 0.98 13.67 -5.78
CA ALA A 107 0.54 14.38 -6.98
C ALA A 107 -0.19 13.43 -7.94
N PRO A 108 -1.02 13.96 -8.85
CA PRO A 108 -1.64 13.15 -9.91
C PRO A 108 -0.58 12.46 -10.79
N VAL A 109 -0.89 11.24 -11.25
CA VAL A 109 -0.11 10.53 -12.27
C VAL A 109 -1.01 10.37 -13.50
N PRO A 110 -0.62 10.87 -14.67
CA PRO A 110 0.62 11.60 -14.99
C PRO A 110 0.64 13.01 -14.39
N GLY A 111 1.82 13.47 -13.98
CA GLY A 111 2.05 14.84 -13.51
C GLY A 111 1.96 15.88 -14.62
N GLY A 112 2.15 17.17 -14.25
CA GLY A 112 1.99 18.29 -15.17
C GLY A 112 2.85 18.24 -16.45
N ASP A 113 4.09 17.71 -16.32
CA ASP A 113 5.03 17.55 -17.42
C ASP A 113 5.04 16.15 -18.04
N GLN A 114 4.15 15.28 -17.61
CA GLN A 114 4.05 13.90 -18.06
C GLN A 114 2.79 13.69 -18.89
N GLN A 115 2.84 12.66 -19.74
CA GLN A 115 1.69 12.16 -20.48
C GLN A 115 1.74 10.62 -20.51
N VAL A 116 0.56 10.00 -20.55
CA VAL A 116 0.45 8.57 -20.78
C VAL A 116 0.24 8.33 -22.26
N VAL A 117 1.11 7.52 -22.83
CA VAL A 117 1.02 7.10 -24.24
C VAL A 117 0.80 5.60 -24.30
N GLY A 118 -0.25 5.17 -24.98
CA GLY A 118 -0.48 3.78 -25.30
C GLY A 118 0.36 3.38 -26.51
N VAL A 119 1.12 2.31 -26.37
CA VAL A 119 1.96 1.77 -27.44
C VAL A 119 1.62 0.31 -27.69
N SER A 120 1.60 -0.08 -28.96
CA SER A 120 1.49 -1.48 -29.36
C SER A 120 2.87 -1.99 -29.76
N VAL A 121 3.32 -3.07 -29.15
CA VAL A 121 4.64 -3.66 -29.38
C VAL A 121 4.49 -5.10 -29.89
N ALA A 122 5.10 -5.37 -31.03
CA ALA A 122 5.03 -6.69 -31.65
C ALA A 122 5.80 -7.74 -30.82
N SER A 123 5.43 -9.00 -30.97
CA SER A 123 6.15 -10.13 -30.39
C SER A 123 7.65 -10.07 -30.68
N GLY A 124 8.47 -10.44 -29.72
CA GLY A 124 9.92 -10.42 -29.79
C GLY A 124 10.58 -9.04 -29.67
N ARG A 125 9.79 -7.97 -29.42
CA ARG A 125 10.29 -6.60 -29.25
C ARG A 125 10.12 -6.06 -27.83
N PHE A 126 9.88 -6.91 -26.86
CA PHE A 126 9.81 -6.63 -25.42
C PHE A 126 10.23 -7.89 -24.66
N PRO A 127 10.51 -7.82 -23.35
CA PRO A 127 10.92 -8.98 -22.54
C PRO A 127 9.91 -10.11 -22.57
N ALA A 128 10.37 -11.36 -22.72
CA ALA A 128 9.51 -12.54 -22.84
C ALA A 128 8.60 -12.79 -21.62
N GLY A 129 9.03 -12.36 -20.44
CA GLY A 129 8.22 -12.43 -19.22
C GLY A 129 7.12 -11.36 -19.13
N GLY A 130 6.95 -10.54 -20.16
CA GLY A 130 6.05 -9.38 -20.13
C GLY A 130 6.64 -8.20 -19.37
N LEU A 131 5.80 -7.21 -19.10
CA LEU A 131 6.12 -6.01 -18.36
C LEU A 131 5.06 -5.78 -17.30
N GLY A 132 5.50 -5.29 -16.13
CA GLY A 132 4.65 -4.94 -15.01
C GLY A 132 4.53 -3.42 -14.81
N ALA A 133 3.50 -3.00 -14.07
CA ALA A 133 3.41 -1.62 -13.60
C ALA A 133 4.63 -1.29 -12.71
N GLY A 134 5.21 -0.10 -12.90
CA GLY A 134 6.42 0.31 -12.19
C GLY A 134 7.73 -0.08 -12.89
N ASP A 135 7.71 -0.88 -13.94
CA ASP A 135 8.93 -1.19 -14.70
C ASP A 135 9.44 0.07 -15.40
N MET A 136 10.76 0.20 -15.43
CA MET A 136 11.44 1.24 -16.20
C MET A 136 11.91 0.66 -17.51
N VAL A 137 11.65 1.37 -18.59
CA VAL A 137 11.97 0.90 -19.94
C VAL A 137 12.57 2.01 -20.80
N ASP A 138 13.45 1.62 -21.70
CA ASP A 138 13.87 2.44 -22.80
C ASP A 138 13.13 2.03 -24.06
N VAL A 139 12.64 3.01 -24.80
CA VAL A 139 11.98 2.79 -26.09
C VAL A 139 12.99 3.00 -27.22
N VAL A 140 13.22 1.97 -27.98
CA VAL A 140 14.15 1.94 -29.12
C VAL A 140 13.37 2.01 -30.41
N ASP A 141 13.75 2.92 -31.31
CA ASP A 141 13.30 2.93 -32.70
C ASP A 141 14.17 1.97 -33.51
N VAL A 142 13.62 0.83 -33.84
CA VAL A 142 14.36 -0.22 -34.58
C VAL A 142 14.65 0.19 -36.03
N GLY A 143 13.89 1.15 -36.60
CA GLY A 143 14.14 1.67 -37.96
C GLY A 143 15.39 2.53 -38.00
N ASN A 144 15.62 3.34 -36.96
CA ASN A 144 16.74 4.25 -36.86
C ASN A 144 17.89 3.72 -35.96
N GLN A 145 17.73 2.55 -35.36
CA GLN A 145 18.68 1.88 -34.47
C GLN A 145 19.15 2.81 -33.34
N SER A 146 18.24 3.60 -32.80
CA SER A 146 18.53 4.59 -31.74
C SER A 146 17.52 4.49 -30.61
N VAL A 147 18.01 4.80 -29.39
CA VAL A 147 17.12 4.99 -28.24
C VAL A 147 16.30 6.24 -28.49
N SER A 148 15.01 6.08 -28.56
CA SER A 148 14.06 7.18 -28.84
C SER A 148 13.65 7.90 -27.57
N ILE A 149 13.47 7.15 -26.49
CA ILE A 149 13.06 7.64 -25.18
C ILE A 149 13.75 6.80 -24.11
N GLU A 150 14.41 7.44 -23.18
CA GLU A 150 15.07 6.81 -22.05
C GLU A 150 14.21 6.93 -20.78
N GLY A 151 14.18 5.86 -19.99
CA GLY A 151 13.60 5.86 -18.67
C GLY A 151 12.07 6.13 -18.63
N ALA A 152 11.34 5.68 -19.64
CA ALA A 152 9.89 5.66 -19.59
C ALA A 152 9.39 4.68 -18.51
N GLN A 153 8.32 5.00 -17.81
CA GLN A 153 7.77 4.11 -16.81
C GLN A 153 6.50 3.43 -17.28
N VAL A 154 6.42 2.13 -17.07
CA VAL A 154 5.23 1.33 -17.39
C VAL A 154 4.16 1.62 -16.33
N LEU A 155 3.02 2.15 -16.75
CA LEU A 155 1.84 2.32 -15.91
C LEU A 155 0.98 1.05 -15.94
N LYS A 156 0.84 0.48 -17.13
CA LYS A 156 0.08 -0.76 -17.34
C LYS A 156 0.60 -1.46 -18.58
N ALA A 157 0.67 -2.77 -18.54
CA ALA A 157 0.92 -3.59 -19.72
C ALA A 157 -0.09 -4.75 -19.78
N ALA A 158 -0.47 -5.15 -20.96
CA ALA A 158 -1.33 -6.29 -21.22
C ALA A 158 -0.94 -6.98 -22.51
N PRO A 159 -1.06 -8.33 -22.59
CA PRO A 159 -0.92 -9.05 -23.84
C PRO A 159 -1.94 -8.60 -24.89
N SER A 160 -1.57 -8.62 -26.15
CA SER A 160 -2.47 -8.26 -27.27
C SER A 160 -3.56 -9.29 -27.51
N SER A 161 -3.36 -10.55 -27.10
CA SER A 161 -4.28 -11.67 -27.31
C SER A 161 -5.45 -11.77 -26.34
N GLY A 162 -5.52 -10.91 -25.32
CA GLY A 162 -6.59 -10.93 -24.33
C GLY A 162 -6.47 -12.02 -23.24
N THR A 163 -5.53 -12.95 -23.35
CA THR A 163 -5.20 -13.95 -22.32
C THR A 163 -4.08 -13.39 -21.45
N GLN A 164 -4.29 -13.30 -20.15
CA GLN A 164 -3.50 -12.48 -19.22
C GLN A 164 -2.00 -12.85 -19.14
N ASP A 165 -1.64 -14.08 -19.52
CA ASP A 165 -0.25 -14.58 -19.44
C ASP A 165 0.35 -14.91 -20.83
N ASP A 166 -0.37 -14.63 -21.92
CA ASP A 166 0.11 -14.94 -23.27
C ASP A 166 0.74 -13.73 -23.97
N TRP A 167 2.00 -13.51 -23.69
CA TRP A 167 2.80 -12.43 -24.28
C TRP A 167 3.34 -12.76 -25.67
N THR A 168 3.01 -13.90 -26.23
CA THR A 168 3.58 -14.39 -27.53
C THR A 168 3.06 -13.60 -28.71
N SER A 169 1.87 -13.01 -28.63
CA SER A 169 1.24 -12.29 -29.76
C SER A 169 1.54 -10.77 -29.76
N GLY A 170 2.30 -10.28 -28.83
CA GLY A 170 2.60 -8.86 -28.66
C GLY A 170 2.01 -8.28 -27.38
N ALA A 171 2.22 -6.99 -27.17
CA ALA A 171 1.75 -6.28 -25.97
C ALA A 171 1.18 -4.91 -26.29
N VAL A 172 0.20 -4.48 -25.47
CA VAL A 172 -0.26 -3.10 -25.39
C VAL A 172 0.23 -2.55 -24.07
N ILE A 173 1.01 -1.48 -24.11
CA ILE A 173 1.70 -0.93 -22.96
C ILE A 173 1.33 0.54 -22.81
N SER A 174 0.93 0.98 -21.61
CA SER A 174 0.75 2.39 -21.27
C SER A 174 2.02 2.88 -20.60
N LEU A 175 2.70 3.82 -21.23
CA LEU A 175 3.96 4.41 -20.76
C LEU A 175 3.74 5.83 -20.28
N VAL A 176 4.27 6.15 -19.12
CA VAL A 176 4.40 7.52 -18.63
C VAL A 176 5.69 8.10 -19.17
N VAL A 177 5.59 9.15 -19.96
CA VAL A 177 6.72 9.81 -20.63
C VAL A 177 6.63 11.32 -20.44
N LYS A 178 7.71 12.03 -20.67
CA LYS A 178 7.68 13.50 -20.69
C LYS A 178 6.77 13.98 -21.83
N ARG A 179 6.10 15.10 -21.59
CA ARG A 179 5.21 15.72 -22.59
C ARG A 179 5.92 15.99 -23.93
N SER A 180 7.20 16.37 -23.90
CA SER A 180 8.02 16.57 -25.10
C SER A 180 8.15 15.34 -25.98
N ASP A 181 8.11 14.15 -25.38
CA ASP A 181 8.42 12.89 -26.04
C ASP A 181 7.17 12.14 -26.50
N ALA A 182 6.01 12.54 -25.97
CA ALA A 182 4.74 11.84 -26.17
C ALA A 182 4.34 11.74 -27.65
N ALA A 183 4.45 12.83 -28.41
CA ALA A 183 4.11 12.85 -29.82
C ALA A 183 5.06 11.97 -30.66
N LYS A 184 6.34 12.00 -30.35
CA LYS A 184 7.35 11.15 -30.98
C LYS A 184 7.06 9.67 -30.75
N LEU A 185 6.75 9.32 -29.49
CA LEU A 185 6.41 7.94 -29.11
C LEU A 185 5.16 7.45 -29.82
N ALA A 186 4.10 8.27 -29.82
CA ALA A 186 2.84 7.92 -30.49
C ALA A 186 3.04 7.65 -31.97
N SER A 187 3.82 8.51 -32.65
CA SER A 187 4.15 8.33 -34.08
C SER A 187 4.96 7.06 -34.34
N ALA A 188 5.99 6.79 -33.54
CA ALA A 188 6.81 5.58 -33.67
C ALA A 188 5.99 4.30 -33.40
N SER A 189 5.07 4.37 -32.43
CA SER A 189 4.13 3.28 -32.16
C SER A 189 3.19 3.00 -33.32
N ALA A 190 2.63 4.05 -33.92
CA ALA A 190 1.73 3.92 -35.08
C ALA A 190 2.46 3.29 -36.30
N ASN A 191 3.74 3.59 -36.46
CA ASN A 191 4.56 3.02 -37.53
C ASN A 191 5.05 1.58 -37.21
N GLY A 192 4.83 1.07 -36.03
CA GLY A 192 5.26 -0.24 -35.61
C GLY A 192 6.77 -0.42 -35.53
N THR A 193 7.54 0.68 -35.39
CA THR A 193 9.00 0.66 -35.40
C THR A 193 9.64 0.58 -34.02
N ILE A 194 8.85 0.38 -32.96
CA ILE A 194 9.36 0.38 -31.59
C ILE A 194 9.70 -1.01 -31.07
N ALA A 195 10.73 -1.06 -30.24
CA ALA A 195 11.03 -2.13 -29.30
C ALA A 195 11.20 -1.54 -27.90
N VAL A 196 10.94 -2.36 -26.89
CA VAL A 196 11.02 -1.95 -25.48
C VAL A 196 12.07 -2.75 -24.76
N VAL A 197 13.03 -2.08 -24.17
CA VAL A 197 14.12 -2.66 -23.37
C VAL A 197 13.89 -2.33 -21.92
N GLN A 198 13.75 -3.33 -21.07
CA GLN A 198 13.57 -3.15 -19.63
C GLN A 198 14.90 -2.81 -18.97
N THR A 199 14.93 -1.73 -18.22
CA THR A 199 16.13 -1.24 -17.51
C THR A 199 16.04 -1.44 -16.00
N ALA A 200 14.83 -1.44 -15.41
CA ALA A 200 14.59 -1.77 -14.02
C ALA A 200 13.17 -2.32 -13.83
N THR A 201 12.97 -3.04 -12.73
CA THR A 201 11.68 -3.64 -12.37
C THR A 201 11.09 -3.02 -11.12
N ASN A 202 9.75 -2.99 -11.05
CA ASN A 202 8.96 -2.69 -9.85
C ASN A 202 9.42 -1.41 -9.11
N GLN A 203 9.72 -0.35 -9.85
CA GLN A 203 10.02 0.95 -9.25
C GLN A 203 8.72 1.66 -8.84
N PRO A 204 8.72 2.41 -7.70
CA PRO A 204 7.58 3.25 -7.34
C PRO A 204 7.20 4.17 -8.49
N ILE A 205 5.89 4.31 -8.76
CA ILE A 205 5.41 5.21 -9.81
C ILE A 205 5.87 6.64 -9.49
N LYS A 206 6.60 7.23 -10.43
CA LYS A 206 7.15 8.58 -10.28
C LYS A 206 6.06 9.62 -10.50
N GLU A 207 5.94 10.52 -9.56
CA GLU A 207 5.19 11.75 -9.68
C GLU A 207 6.16 12.90 -10.01
N SER A 208 5.74 13.82 -10.82
CA SER A 208 6.54 15.02 -11.18
C SER A 208 6.20 16.22 -10.31
#